data_d833295d9e4f4e23833fa8b151df76cb
#
_entry.id   d833295d9e4f4e23833fa8b151df76cb
#
_cell.length_a   1.000
_cell.length_b   1.000
_cell.length_c   1.000
_cell.angle_alpha   90.00
_cell.angle_beta   90.00
_cell.angle_gamma   90.00
#
_symmetry.space_group_name_H-M   'P 1'
#
loop_
_entity.id
_entity.type
_entity.pdbx_description
1 polymer ?
#
loop_
_entity_poly.entity_id
_entity_poly.type
_entity_poly.pdbx_seq_one_letter_code
_entity_poly.pdbx_strand_id
1 'polypeptide(L)'
;MIPIATLLPVVSNQQKILGLIPSFIENSDEQSLALLSYLNQINFFESLSPLLFFVPFDNPLSLPLDFEKRDYLKYVVLCFRESNCESKESQQFLKHLHQSGARLMMDEFNSKSQLLWPDTRGIAANCGAGVPSHVQPWILSLQHSQHLAKHLSTIQSFEQAQNAGFSFFSGDFAFSPSNQARSADPSARSRLLKLLGLVSKDADAKELESLFKQDPSLSYMLFKLVSSAAFAQTVTVNSFVQAINLLGRRQLQRWLQLLLYARQSGQGTSLNPLMLRAAYRASMMEAMCREQGGDRDAQDAAFMVGMFSLLDLLFACPLWEIVKPLSLSDEVRN
;
A
#
# COMPACT_ATOMS: atom_id res chain seq x y z
N MET A 1 -3.73 -20.68 -12.41
CA MET A 1 -3.21 -20.63 -11.01
C MET A 1 -3.09 -19.17 -10.66
N ILE A 2 -3.54 -18.75 -9.45
CA ILE A 2 -3.36 -17.35 -9.02
C ILE A 2 -1.91 -17.21 -8.56
N PRO A 3 -1.14 -16.24 -9.08
CA PRO A 3 0.25 -16.05 -8.68
C PRO A 3 0.32 -15.55 -7.24
N ILE A 4 1.26 -16.10 -6.46
CA ILE A 4 1.54 -15.63 -5.12
C ILE A 4 2.59 -14.51 -5.23
N ALA A 5 2.19 -13.30 -4.87
CA ALA A 5 3.06 -12.14 -4.87
C ALA A 5 2.87 -11.32 -3.60
N THR A 6 3.96 -10.79 -3.07
CA THR A 6 3.92 -9.77 -2.02
C THR A 6 3.89 -8.39 -2.67
N LEU A 7 2.98 -7.52 -2.24
CA LEU A 7 2.90 -6.15 -2.74
C LEU A 7 3.72 -5.22 -1.81
N LEU A 8 4.81 -4.69 -2.33
CA LEU A 8 5.65 -3.74 -1.61
C LEU A 8 5.23 -2.30 -1.94
N PRO A 9 5.21 -1.39 -0.95
CA PRO A 9 4.88 0.00 -1.20
C PRO A 9 5.99 0.71 -2.00
N VAL A 10 5.55 1.54 -2.94
CA VAL A 10 6.38 2.55 -3.59
C VAL A 10 5.96 3.90 -3.02
N VAL A 11 6.91 4.62 -2.42
CA VAL A 11 6.63 5.88 -1.72
C VAL A 11 7.34 7.06 -2.37
N SER A 12 6.83 8.27 -2.09
CA SER A 12 7.42 9.55 -2.49
C SER A 12 8.56 9.97 -1.55
N ASN A 13 9.21 11.10 -1.87
CA ASN A 13 10.14 11.82 -0.98
C ASN A 13 9.55 12.14 0.40
N GLN A 14 8.24 12.25 0.51
CA GLN A 14 7.52 12.48 1.78
C GLN A 14 7.03 11.18 2.42
N GLN A 15 7.50 10.02 1.94
CA GLN A 15 7.08 8.68 2.39
C GLN A 15 5.56 8.42 2.26
N LYS A 16 4.88 9.12 1.34
CA LYS A 16 3.49 8.84 0.98
C LYS A 16 3.45 7.73 -0.06
N ILE A 17 2.56 6.76 0.08
CA ILE A 17 2.38 5.71 -0.92
C ILE A 17 1.90 6.33 -2.22
N LEU A 18 2.63 6.07 -3.29
CA LEU A 18 2.31 6.45 -4.67
C LEU A 18 1.95 5.25 -5.53
N GLY A 19 2.35 4.07 -5.11
CA GLY A 19 2.08 2.85 -5.84
C GLY A 19 2.52 1.60 -5.10
N LEU A 20 2.42 0.48 -5.80
CA LEU A 20 2.78 -0.84 -5.34
C LEU A 20 3.66 -1.53 -6.38
N ILE A 21 4.59 -2.35 -5.94
CA ILE A 21 5.42 -3.22 -6.78
C ILE A 21 5.25 -4.67 -6.32
N PRO A 22 4.87 -5.62 -7.17
CA PRO A 22 4.81 -7.03 -6.82
C PRO A 22 6.22 -7.60 -6.69
N SER A 23 6.42 -8.43 -5.69
CA SER A 23 7.60 -9.26 -5.50
C SER A 23 7.15 -10.71 -5.51
N PHE A 24 7.66 -11.49 -6.43
CA PHE A 24 7.39 -12.92 -6.58
C PHE A 24 8.51 -13.74 -5.95
N ILE A 25 8.22 -14.99 -5.59
CA ILE A 25 9.25 -15.95 -5.16
C ILE A 25 10.18 -16.27 -6.34
N GLU A 26 9.57 -16.49 -7.52
CA GLU A 26 10.28 -16.65 -8.79
C GLU A 26 9.69 -15.65 -9.77
N ASN A 27 10.48 -14.70 -10.23
CA ASN A 27 10.01 -13.71 -11.20
C ASN A 27 9.88 -14.37 -12.57
N SER A 28 8.70 -14.28 -13.16
CA SER A 28 8.47 -14.62 -14.56
C SER A 28 7.45 -13.69 -15.20
N ASP A 29 7.56 -13.47 -16.49
CA ASP A 29 6.63 -12.63 -17.25
C ASP A 29 5.21 -13.21 -17.22
N GLU A 30 5.09 -14.55 -17.19
CA GLU A 30 3.80 -15.23 -17.08
C GLU A 30 3.12 -14.92 -15.73
N GLN A 31 3.86 -14.89 -14.63
CA GLN A 31 3.32 -14.55 -13.32
C GLN A 31 2.89 -13.08 -13.26
N SER A 32 3.66 -12.19 -13.86
CA SER A 32 3.32 -10.77 -13.97
C SER A 32 2.03 -10.56 -14.77
N LEU A 33 1.87 -11.25 -15.92
CA LEU A 33 0.65 -11.21 -16.73
C LEU A 33 -0.55 -11.82 -16.00
N ALA A 34 -0.37 -12.96 -15.33
CA ALA A 34 -1.43 -13.61 -14.57
C ALA A 34 -1.90 -12.73 -13.40
N LEU A 35 -0.97 -12.07 -12.70
CA LEU A 35 -1.28 -11.11 -11.63
C LEU A 35 -2.09 -9.93 -12.17
N LEU A 36 -1.66 -9.29 -13.26
CA LEU A 36 -2.38 -8.17 -13.87
C LEU A 36 -3.81 -8.57 -14.28
N SER A 37 -3.96 -9.74 -14.89
CA SER A 37 -5.28 -10.25 -15.28
C SER A 37 -6.18 -10.49 -14.08
N TYR A 38 -5.66 -11.10 -13.01
CA TYR A 38 -6.41 -11.34 -11.78
C TYR A 38 -6.83 -10.04 -11.09
N LEU A 39 -5.89 -9.09 -10.94
CA LEU A 39 -6.16 -7.80 -10.32
C LEU A 39 -7.21 -6.99 -11.08
N ASN A 40 -7.19 -7.08 -12.43
CA ASN A 40 -8.21 -6.45 -13.25
C ASN A 40 -9.59 -7.09 -13.05
N GLN A 41 -9.68 -8.43 -12.96
CA GLN A 41 -10.95 -9.14 -12.73
C GLN A 41 -11.63 -8.73 -11.42
N ILE A 42 -10.86 -8.42 -10.37
CA ILE A 42 -11.39 -7.99 -9.06
C ILE A 42 -11.52 -6.46 -8.94
N ASN A 43 -11.42 -5.71 -10.03
CA ASN A 43 -11.46 -4.24 -10.06
C ASN A 43 -10.46 -3.56 -9.12
N PHE A 44 -9.30 -4.19 -8.88
CA PHE A 44 -8.30 -3.72 -7.93
C PHE A 44 -7.73 -2.35 -8.30
N PHE A 45 -7.44 -2.12 -9.58
CA PHE A 45 -6.83 -0.88 -10.05
C PHE A 45 -7.73 0.34 -9.85
N GLU A 46 -9.02 0.21 -10.11
CA GLU A 46 -10.00 1.28 -9.89
C GLU A 46 -10.20 1.56 -8.40
N SER A 47 -10.26 0.50 -7.60
CA SER A 47 -10.45 0.60 -6.14
C SER A 47 -9.30 1.30 -5.42
N LEU A 48 -8.08 1.20 -5.95
CA LEU A 48 -6.87 1.82 -5.39
C LEU A 48 -6.41 3.08 -6.12
N SER A 49 -7.16 3.55 -7.14
CA SER A 49 -6.84 4.80 -7.82
C SER A 49 -6.69 5.96 -6.82
N PRO A 50 -5.65 6.82 -6.94
CA PRO A 50 -4.72 6.98 -8.07
C PRO A 50 -3.38 6.22 -7.94
N LEU A 51 -3.29 5.14 -7.16
CA LEU A 51 -2.03 4.42 -6.99
C LEU A 51 -1.56 3.78 -8.30
N LEU A 52 -0.23 3.80 -8.51
CA LEU A 52 0.42 3.16 -9.64
C LEU A 52 0.86 1.73 -9.29
N PHE A 53 0.90 0.87 -10.29
CA PHE A 53 1.35 -0.49 -10.17
C PHE A 53 2.60 -0.71 -11.00
N PHE A 54 3.75 -0.91 -10.36
CA PHE A 54 5.05 -1.09 -11.01
C PHE A 54 5.29 -2.57 -11.24
N VAL A 55 5.13 -3.04 -12.47
CA VAL A 55 5.18 -4.48 -12.77
C VAL A 55 6.45 -4.84 -13.51
N PRO A 56 7.29 -5.74 -12.95
CA PRO A 56 8.51 -6.17 -13.59
C PRO A 56 8.21 -7.14 -14.74
N PHE A 57 8.95 -6.99 -15.83
CA PHE A 57 9.00 -7.88 -16.98
C PHE A 57 10.45 -8.09 -17.41
N ASP A 58 10.80 -9.33 -17.68
CA ASP A 58 12.13 -9.66 -18.19
C ASP A 58 12.24 -9.32 -19.67
N ASN A 59 11.25 -9.71 -20.48
CA ASN A 59 11.29 -9.54 -21.94
C ASN A 59 10.09 -8.73 -22.44
N PRO A 60 10.32 -7.60 -23.14
CA PRO A 60 9.21 -6.85 -23.75
C PRO A 60 8.34 -7.68 -24.70
N LEU A 61 8.95 -8.61 -25.43
CA LEU A 61 8.25 -9.44 -26.43
C LEU A 61 7.42 -10.57 -25.80
N SER A 62 7.45 -10.76 -24.49
CA SER A 62 6.54 -11.69 -23.80
C SER A 62 5.11 -11.14 -23.68
N LEU A 63 4.93 -9.84 -23.86
CA LEU A 63 3.62 -9.21 -23.81
C LEU A 63 2.78 -9.57 -25.05
N PRO A 64 1.46 -9.82 -24.90
CA PRO A 64 0.56 -9.99 -26.03
C PRO A 64 0.56 -8.79 -26.99
N LEU A 65 0.39 -9.03 -28.28
CA LEU A 65 0.39 -7.98 -29.33
C LEU A 65 -0.69 -6.91 -29.15
N ASP A 66 -1.77 -7.23 -28.43
CA ASP A 66 -2.88 -6.31 -28.14
C ASP A 66 -2.83 -5.76 -26.72
N PHE A 67 -1.67 -5.84 -26.07
CA PHE A 67 -1.52 -5.45 -24.66
C PHE A 67 -1.82 -3.95 -24.44
N GLU A 68 -1.52 -3.11 -25.42
CA GLU A 68 -1.79 -1.67 -25.39
C GLU A 68 -3.27 -1.31 -25.30
N LYS A 69 -4.18 -2.24 -25.62
CA LYS A 69 -5.63 -2.03 -25.55
C LYS A 69 -6.23 -2.26 -24.16
N ARG A 70 -5.41 -2.60 -23.18
CA ARG A 70 -5.88 -2.90 -21.81
C ARG A 70 -6.21 -1.62 -21.04
N ASP A 71 -7.46 -1.48 -20.58
CA ASP A 71 -7.94 -0.28 -19.87
C ASP A 71 -7.18 0.03 -18.58
N TYR A 72 -6.59 -0.99 -17.95
CA TYR A 72 -5.83 -0.83 -16.72
C TYR A 72 -4.41 -0.26 -16.92
N LEU A 73 -3.91 -0.12 -18.16
CA LEU A 73 -2.56 0.42 -18.43
C LEU A 73 -2.35 1.83 -17.87
N LYS A 74 -3.40 2.62 -17.76
CA LYS A 74 -3.35 3.96 -17.12
C LYS A 74 -2.89 3.92 -15.65
N TYR A 75 -3.01 2.76 -14.99
CA TYR A 75 -2.58 2.54 -13.60
C TYR A 75 -1.24 1.79 -13.50
N VAL A 76 -0.70 1.28 -14.61
CA VAL A 76 0.47 0.40 -14.63
C VAL A 76 1.70 1.12 -15.17
N VAL A 77 2.84 0.86 -14.52
CA VAL A 77 4.18 1.21 -15.01
C VAL A 77 4.88 -0.11 -15.32
N LEU A 78 5.20 -0.32 -16.58
CA LEU A 78 5.91 -1.51 -17.05
C LEU A 78 7.40 -1.33 -16.85
N CYS A 79 8.01 -2.17 -16.02
CA CYS A 79 9.44 -2.11 -15.69
C CYS A 79 10.16 -3.24 -16.43
N PHE A 80 10.90 -2.92 -17.49
CA PHE A 80 11.61 -3.90 -18.31
C PHE A 80 13.09 -3.96 -17.96
N ARG A 81 13.63 -5.18 -17.86
CA ARG A 81 15.06 -5.38 -17.67
C ARG A 81 15.84 -4.89 -18.90
N GLU A 82 16.79 -3.96 -18.68
CA GLU A 82 17.53 -3.29 -19.76
C GLU A 82 18.19 -4.27 -20.74
N SER A 83 18.85 -5.31 -20.22
CA SER A 83 19.58 -6.29 -21.03
C SER A 83 18.75 -6.95 -22.14
N ASN A 84 17.43 -7.03 -21.95
CA ASN A 84 16.51 -7.70 -22.87
C ASN A 84 15.79 -6.71 -23.82
N CYS A 85 16.15 -5.43 -23.74
CA CYS A 85 15.57 -4.37 -24.57
C CYS A 85 16.45 -3.99 -25.79
N GLU A 86 17.60 -4.62 -25.99
CA GLU A 86 18.60 -4.22 -26.98
C GLU A 86 18.24 -4.61 -28.42
N SER A 87 17.40 -5.63 -28.62
CA SER A 87 17.02 -6.06 -29.97
C SER A 87 16.18 -5.00 -30.69
N LYS A 88 16.33 -4.91 -32.02
CA LYS A 88 15.52 -3.98 -32.82
C LYS A 88 14.02 -4.21 -32.65
N GLU A 89 13.61 -5.46 -32.50
CA GLU A 89 12.22 -5.85 -32.31
C GLU A 89 11.70 -5.37 -30.95
N SER A 90 12.46 -5.59 -29.89
CA SER A 90 12.11 -5.06 -28.55
C SER A 90 11.98 -3.54 -28.56
N GLN A 91 12.91 -2.85 -29.21
CA GLN A 91 12.89 -1.39 -29.33
C GLN A 91 11.67 -0.86 -30.07
N GLN A 92 11.32 -1.49 -31.20
CA GLN A 92 10.13 -1.12 -31.97
C GLN A 92 8.86 -1.36 -31.18
N PHE A 93 8.77 -2.49 -30.48
CA PHE A 93 7.62 -2.83 -29.66
C PHE A 93 7.44 -1.85 -28.49
N LEU A 94 8.52 -1.54 -27.77
CA LEU A 94 8.48 -0.59 -26.68
C LEU A 94 8.13 0.83 -27.14
N LYS A 95 8.63 1.25 -28.30
CA LYS A 95 8.25 2.51 -28.91
C LYS A 95 6.76 2.56 -29.22
N HIS A 96 6.22 1.48 -29.74
CA HIS A 96 4.78 1.35 -29.99
C HIS A 96 3.96 1.42 -28.70
N LEU A 97 4.36 0.69 -27.65
CA LEU A 97 3.72 0.76 -26.34
C LEU A 97 3.75 2.18 -25.74
N HIS A 98 4.87 2.87 -25.87
CA HIS A 98 4.98 4.25 -25.41
C HIS A 98 4.06 5.20 -26.18
N GLN A 99 3.99 5.07 -27.50
CA GLN A 99 3.11 5.87 -28.35
C GLN A 99 1.63 5.64 -28.07
N SER A 100 1.25 4.42 -27.62
CA SER A 100 -0.10 4.13 -27.16
C SER A 100 -0.41 4.62 -25.72
N GLY A 101 0.55 5.30 -25.08
CA GLY A 101 0.38 5.92 -23.77
C GLY A 101 0.78 5.06 -22.56
N ALA A 102 1.38 3.88 -22.80
CA ALA A 102 1.91 3.06 -21.72
C ALA A 102 3.07 3.76 -21.00
N ARG A 103 3.13 3.60 -19.67
CA ARG A 103 4.24 4.11 -18.85
C ARG A 103 5.32 3.05 -18.79
N LEU A 104 6.52 3.40 -19.22
CA LEU A 104 7.67 2.51 -19.29
C LEU A 104 8.76 2.96 -18.33
N MET A 105 9.47 1.99 -17.75
CA MET A 105 10.63 2.21 -16.90
C MET A 105 11.69 1.14 -17.21
N MET A 106 12.96 1.56 -17.32
CA MET A 106 14.08 0.62 -17.47
C MET A 106 14.52 0.12 -16.12
N ASP A 107 14.47 -1.18 -15.92
CA ASP A 107 14.89 -1.87 -14.69
C ASP A 107 16.28 -2.50 -14.86
N GLU A 108 17.00 -2.63 -13.74
CA GLU A 108 18.37 -3.15 -13.69
C GLU A 108 19.32 -2.45 -14.67
N PHE A 109 19.15 -1.14 -14.79
CA PHE A 109 19.92 -0.29 -15.68
C PHE A 109 21.43 -0.42 -15.42
N ASN A 110 22.19 -0.80 -16.44
CA ASN A 110 23.63 -1.09 -16.34
C ASN A 110 24.52 -0.12 -17.14
N SER A 111 23.99 0.93 -17.74
CA SER A 111 24.67 1.99 -18.50
C SER A 111 25.59 1.54 -19.66
N LYS A 112 25.65 0.26 -19.95
CA LYS A 112 26.46 -0.28 -21.07
C LYS A 112 25.77 -0.14 -22.40
N SER A 113 24.45 -0.07 -22.41
CA SER A 113 23.69 0.19 -23.63
C SER A 113 23.67 1.68 -23.90
N GLN A 114 24.01 2.08 -25.10
CA GLN A 114 23.81 3.45 -25.60
C GLN A 114 22.32 3.78 -25.80
N LEU A 115 21.45 2.94 -25.27
CA LEU A 115 20.01 2.87 -25.48
C LEU A 115 19.24 3.57 -24.36
N LEU A 116 19.58 4.81 -24.07
CA LEU A 116 18.55 5.65 -23.50
C LEU A 116 17.62 6.04 -24.63
N TRP A 117 16.49 5.39 -24.63
CA TRP A 117 15.43 5.79 -25.51
C TRP A 117 15.02 7.21 -25.16
N PRO A 118 14.84 8.07 -26.13
CA PRO A 118 14.27 9.40 -25.89
C PRO A 118 12.95 9.35 -25.13
N ASP A 119 12.31 8.19 -25.15
CA ASP A 119 10.98 7.94 -24.62
C ASP A 119 10.97 7.20 -23.27
N THR A 120 12.13 6.77 -22.72
CA THR A 120 12.18 6.14 -21.39
C THR A 120 11.95 7.19 -20.31
N ARG A 121 10.80 7.13 -19.66
CA ARG A 121 10.41 8.12 -18.65
C ARG A 121 10.96 7.83 -17.25
N GLY A 122 11.77 6.78 -17.06
CA GLY A 122 12.36 6.49 -15.76
C GLY A 122 13.32 5.31 -15.75
N ILE A 123 14.17 5.31 -14.74
CA ILE A 123 15.12 4.24 -14.45
C ILE A 123 14.75 3.67 -13.09
N ALA A 124 14.66 2.33 -13.00
CA ALA A 124 14.62 1.62 -11.74
C ALA A 124 15.98 1.01 -11.45
N ALA A 125 16.48 1.20 -10.25
CA ALA A 125 17.78 0.70 -9.83
C ALA A 125 17.71 -0.04 -8.49
N ASN A 126 18.50 -1.11 -8.37
CA ASN A 126 18.72 -1.78 -7.09
C ASN A 126 19.71 -0.95 -6.27
N CYS A 127 19.22 -0.35 -5.18
CA CYS A 127 20.00 0.49 -4.26
C CYS A 127 20.24 -0.19 -2.90
N GLY A 128 20.04 -1.50 -2.79
CA GLY A 128 20.21 -2.25 -1.54
C GLY A 128 21.65 -2.20 -0.98
N ALA A 129 22.65 -2.15 -1.86
CA ALA A 129 24.06 -1.97 -1.50
C ALA A 129 24.53 -0.50 -1.64
N GLY A 130 23.63 0.45 -1.77
CA GLY A 130 23.88 1.85 -2.07
C GLY A 130 23.50 2.22 -3.49
N VAL A 131 23.52 3.53 -3.80
CA VAL A 131 23.21 4.03 -5.15
C VAL A 131 24.33 3.65 -6.10
N PRO A 132 24.05 2.90 -7.21
CA PRO A 132 25.08 2.52 -8.14
C PRO A 132 25.68 3.74 -8.85
N SER A 133 27.01 3.88 -8.84
CA SER A 133 27.72 5.04 -9.39
C SER A 133 27.47 5.27 -10.89
N HIS A 134 27.23 4.20 -11.63
CA HIS A 134 26.94 4.26 -13.08
C HIS A 134 25.55 4.81 -13.40
N VAL A 135 24.61 4.74 -12.46
CA VAL A 135 23.21 5.21 -12.65
C VAL A 135 23.08 6.70 -12.38
N GLN A 136 23.86 7.26 -11.47
CA GLN A 136 23.76 8.63 -11.02
C GLN A 136 23.86 9.69 -12.14
N PRO A 137 24.80 9.62 -13.12
CA PRO A 137 24.86 10.56 -14.23
C PRO A 137 23.59 10.59 -15.09
N TRP A 138 22.94 9.43 -15.23
CA TRP A 138 21.72 9.30 -16.01
C TRP A 138 20.51 9.89 -15.30
N ILE A 139 20.39 9.69 -13.99
CA ILE A 139 19.35 10.31 -13.18
C ILE A 139 19.44 11.82 -13.25
N LEU A 140 20.66 12.37 -13.18
CA LEU A 140 20.89 13.80 -13.28
C LEU A 140 20.62 14.36 -14.70
N SER A 141 20.85 13.56 -15.75
CA SER A 141 20.55 13.97 -17.13
C SER A 141 19.05 13.92 -17.47
N LEU A 142 18.30 13.01 -16.83
CA LEU A 142 16.87 12.80 -17.04
C LEU A 142 16.03 13.46 -15.92
N GLN A 143 16.34 14.68 -15.53
CA GLN A 143 15.75 15.39 -14.38
C GLN A 143 14.21 15.49 -14.40
N HIS A 144 13.60 15.45 -15.58
CA HIS A 144 12.13 15.51 -15.72
C HIS A 144 11.45 14.14 -15.64
N SER A 145 12.24 13.07 -15.50
CA SER A 145 11.74 11.71 -15.38
C SER A 145 11.62 11.27 -13.93
N GLN A 146 10.78 10.28 -13.70
CA GLN A 146 10.58 9.71 -12.36
C GLN A 146 11.41 8.43 -12.24
N HIS A 147 12.34 8.39 -11.28
CA HIS A 147 13.26 7.27 -11.08
C HIS A 147 12.92 6.53 -9.80
N LEU A 148 13.03 5.20 -9.83
CA LEU A 148 12.69 4.30 -8.72
C LEU A 148 13.95 3.67 -8.11
N ALA A 149 14.21 3.95 -6.84
CA ALA A 149 15.19 3.25 -6.04
C ALA A 149 14.53 2.05 -5.34
N LYS A 150 15.04 0.83 -5.59
CA LYS A 150 14.53 -0.42 -5.03
C LYS A 150 15.43 -0.97 -3.93
N HIS A 151 14.87 -1.85 -3.07
CA HIS A 151 15.57 -2.60 -2.02
C HIS A 151 16.25 -1.72 -0.95
N LEU A 152 15.68 -0.56 -0.68
CA LEU A 152 16.16 0.30 0.39
C LEU A 152 15.81 -0.29 1.76
N SER A 153 16.82 -0.63 2.56
CA SER A 153 16.61 -1.30 3.85
C SER A 153 16.49 -0.34 5.03
N THR A 154 17.07 0.86 4.93
CA THR A 154 17.16 1.83 6.04
C THR A 154 16.75 3.23 5.62
N ILE A 155 16.43 4.09 6.59
CA ILE A 155 16.20 5.52 6.36
C ILE A 155 17.45 6.19 5.76
N GLN A 156 18.63 5.78 6.16
CA GLN A 156 19.88 6.33 5.60
C GLN A 156 20.01 5.99 4.10
N SER A 157 19.71 4.75 3.68
CA SER A 157 19.73 4.38 2.26
C SER A 157 18.66 5.15 1.45
N PHE A 158 17.49 5.42 2.06
CA PHE A 158 16.46 6.28 1.47
C PHE A 158 16.98 7.72 1.26
N GLU A 159 17.59 8.34 2.28
CA GLU A 159 18.15 9.68 2.18
C GLU A 159 19.26 9.77 1.11
N GLN A 160 20.11 8.77 1.02
CA GLN A 160 21.14 8.68 -0.03
C GLN A 160 20.52 8.62 -1.43
N ALA A 161 19.48 7.79 -1.64
CA ALA A 161 18.79 7.70 -2.91
C ALA A 161 18.04 8.99 -3.24
N GLN A 162 17.43 9.64 -2.25
CA GLN A 162 16.78 10.94 -2.42
C GLN A 162 17.77 12.02 -2.88
N ASN A 163 18.94 12.10 -2.24
CA ASN A 163 20.00 13.03 -2.61
C ASN A 163 20.61 12.74 -4.00
N ALA A 164 20.54 11.49 -4.45
CA ALA A 164 20.97 11.09 -5.79
C ALA A 164 19.95 11.44 -6.89
N GLY A 165 18.76 11.95 -6.53
CA GLY A 165 17.75 12.43 -7.49
C GLY A 165 16.63 11.43 -7.80
N PHE A 166 16.51 10.32 -7.07
CA PHE A 166 15.35 9.44 -7.17
C PHE A 166 14.10 10.12 -6.63
N SER A 167 12.94 9.78 -7.19
CA SER A 167 11.63 10.32 -6.82
C SER A 167 10.66 9.27 -6.30
N PHE A 168 10.90 8.01 -6.61
CA PHE A 168 10.18 6.84 -6.13
C PHE A 168 11.11 5.94 -5.34
N PHE A 169 10.61 5.36 -4.24
CA PHE A 169 11.41 4.57 -3.32
C PHE A 169 10.65 3.34 -2.85
N SER A 170 11.29 2.17 -2.86
CA SER A 170 10.70 0.94 -2.37
C SER A 170 11.71 0.12 -1.57
N GLY A 171 11.23 -0.49 -0.48
CA GLY A 171 12.03 -1.34 0.38
C GLY A 171 11.57 -1.29 1.84
N ASP A 172 12.28 -2.00 2.70
CA ASP A 172 11.91 -2.16 4.12
C ASP A 172 11.97 -0.85 4.93
N PHE A 173 12.74 0.15 4.48
CA PHE A 173 12.76 1.46 5.11
C PHE A 173 11.36 2.09 5.22
N ALA A 174 10.47 1.81 4.26
CA ALA A 174 9.12 2.34 4.24
C ALA A 174 8.26 1.90 5.45
N PHE A 175 8.68 0.82 6.12
CA PHE A 175 8.04 0.30 7.32
C PHE A 175 8.74 0.75 8.61
N SER A 176 9.79 1.54 8.50
CA SER A 176 10.46 2.11 9.67
C SER A 176 9.64 3.27 10.27
N PRO A 177 9.74 3.53 11.58
CA PRO A 177 9.07 4.67 12.20
C PRO A 177 9.47 5.96 11.50
N SER A 178 8.51 6.67 10.92
CA SER A 178 8.78 7.97 10.34
C SER A 178 8.84 9.05 11.44
N ASN A 179 9.67 10.07 11.25
CA ASN A 179 9.68 11.24 12.14
C ASN A 179 8.33 11.97 12.17
N GLN A 180 7.45 11.72 11.19
CA GLN A 180 6.09 12.25 11.12
C GLN A 180 5.14 11.57 12.13
N ALA A 181 5.46 10.38 12.64
CA ALA A 181 4.67 9.70 13.67
C ALA A 181 4.58 10.54 14.98
N ARG A 182 5.54 11.43 15.22
CA ARG A 182 5.55 12.32 16.37
C ARG A 182 4.61 13.53 16.26
N SER A 183 4.07 13.82 15.08
CA SER A 183 3.21 15.01 14.85
C SER A 183 1.71 14.72 14.92
N ALA A 184 1.30 13.46 15.13
CA ALA A 184 -0.11 13.09 15.21
C ALA A 184 -0.75 13.64 16.50
N ASP A 185 -1.98 14.15 16.38
CA ASP A 185 -2.76 14.65 17.52
C ASP A 185 -2.99 13.54 18.58
N PRO A 186 -2.37 13.62 19.77
CA PRO A 186 -2.53 12.60 20.80
C PRO A 186 -3.99 12.43 21.25
N SER A 187 -4.80 13.50 21.14
CA SER A 187 -6.21 13.48 21.53
C SER A 187 -7.06 12.68 20.54
N ALA A 188 -6.77 12.80 19.25
CA ALA A 188 -7.43 12.01 18.21
C ALA A 188 -7.11 10.51 18.36
N ARG A 189 -5.84 10.17 18.65
CA ARG A 189 -5.41 8.80 18.94
C ARG A 189 -6.15 8.23 20.16
N SER A 190 -6.19 8.99 21.26
CA SER A 190 -6.87 8.57 22.48
C SER A 190 -8.36 8.30 22.25
N ARG A 191 -9.04 9.14 21.46
CA ARG A 191 -10.45 8.94 21.08
C ARG A 191 -10.66 7.66 20.26
N LEU A 192 -9.80 7.39 19.27
CA LEU A 192 -9.88 6.16 18.48
C LEU A 192 -9.69 4.89 19.34
N LEU A 193 -8.68 4.90 20.22
CA LEU A 193 -8.43 3.79 21.14
C LEU A 193 -9.62 3.58 22.09
N LYS A 194 -10.22 4.67 22.61
CA LYS A 194 -11.40 4.62 23.46
C LYS A 194 -12.61 4.04 22.71
N LEU A 195 -12.85 4.46 21.46
CA LEU A 195 -13.90 3.90 20.61
C LEU A 195 -13.70 2.41 20.36
N LEU A 196 -12.48 1.99 20.04
CA LEU A 196 -12.15 0.58 19.87
C LEU A 196 -12.44 -0.24 21.14
N GLY A 197 -12.03 0.27 22.31
CA GLY A 197 -12.31 -0.38 23.58
C GLY A 197 -13.80 -0.52 23.87
N LEU A 198 -14.62 0.46 23.51
CA LEU A 198 -16.08 0.39 23.66
C LEU A 198 -16.72 -0.61 22.68
N VAL A 199 -16.29 -0.59 21.40
CA VAL A 199 -16.79 -1.55 20.40
C VAL A 199 -16.45 -2.98 20.80
N SER A 200 -15.25 -3.23 21.30
CA SER A 200 -14.82 -4.56 21.78
C SER A 200 -15.58 -5.06 23.01
N LYS A 201 -16.20 -4.15 23.78
CA LYS A 201 -17.04 -4.47 24.96
C LYS A 201 -18.53 -4.49 24.65
N ASP A 202 -18.90 -4.45 23.38
CA ASP A 202 -20.30 -4.36 22.97
C ASP A 202 -21.10 -3.20 23.58
N ALA A 203 -20.42 -2.07 23.85
CA ALA A 203 -21.05 -0.87 24.39
C ALA A 203 -22.25 -0.39 23.56
N ASP A 204 -23.21 0.30 24.19
CA ASP A 204 -24.40 0.81 23.50
C ASP A 204 -24.02 1.78 22.37
N ALA A 205 -24.78 1.73 21.27
CA ALA A 205 -24.60 2.63 20.13
C ALA A 205 -24.68 4.11 20.50
N LYS A 206 -25.44 4.49 21.54
CA LYS A 206 -25.51 5.86 22.06
C LYS A 206 -24.20 6.29 22.74
N GLU A 207 -23.51 5.37 23.40
CA GLU A 207 -22.22 5.64 24.02
C GLU A 207 -21.15 5.88 22.93
N LEU A 208 -21.14 5.04 21.88
CA LEU A 208 -20.29 5.25 20.71
C LEU A 208 -20.59 6.58 20.01
N GLU A 209 -21.88 6.93 19.81
CA GLU A 209 -22.31 8.19 19.24
C GLU A 209 -21.74 9.40 19.99
N SER A 210 -21.70 9.36 21.31
CA SER A 210 -21.15 10.45 22.13
C SER A 210 -19.69 10.77 21.79
N LEU A 211 -18.88 9.75 21.50
CA LEU A 211 -17.47 9.91 21.11
C LEU A 211 -17.32 10.32 19.65
N PHE A 212 -18.17 9.81 18.74
CA PHE A 212 -18.16 10.25 17.35
C PHE A 212 -18.47 11.73 17.23
N LYS A 213 -19.44 12.26 18.00
CA LYS A 213 -19.79 13.69 18.01
C LYS A 213 -18.65 14.60 18.48
N GLN A 214 -17.69 14.08 19.24
CA GLN A 214 -16.49 14.82 19.67
C GLN A 214 -15.44 14.98 18.57
N ASP A 215 -15.58 14.25 17.44
CA ASP A 215 -14.65 14.29 16.32
C ASP A 215 -15.41 14.41 14.99
N PRO A 216 -15.65 15.64 14.51
CA PRO A 216 -16.39 15.87 13.25
C PRO A 216 -15.77 15.18 12.04
N SER A 217 -14.43 15.05 11.99
CA SER A 217 -13.71 14.36 10.92
C SER A 217 -14.02 12.86 10.93
N LEU A 218 -14.02 12.24 12.10
CA LEU A 218 -14.35 10.82 12.27
C LEU A 218 -15.81 10.55 11.93
N SER A 219 -16.70 11.45 12.37
CA SER A 219 -18.13 11.42 12.03
C SER A 219 -18.35 11.46 10.52
N TYR A 220 -17.72 12.41 9.84
CA TYR A 220 -17.78 12.52 8.38
C TYR A 220 -17.30 11.26 7.67
N MET A 221 -16.17 10.67 8.13
CA MET A 221 -15.64 9.45 7.55
C MET A 221 -16.56 8.25 7.74
N LEU A 222 -17.23 8.12 8.89
CA LEU A 222 -18.22 7.06 9.13
C LEU A 222 -19.41 7.19 8.16
N PHE A 223 -20.00 8.39 8.05
CA PHE A 223 -21.12 8.61 7.12
C PHE A 223 -20.71 8.41 5.67
N LYS A 224 -19.52 8.85 5.28
CA LYS A 224 -18.97 8.61 3.94
C LYS A 224 -18.78 7.13 3.65
N LEU A 225 -18.31 6.34 4.64
CA LEU A 225 -18.16 4.89 4.50
C LEU A 225 -19.50 4.20 4.24
N VAL A 226 -20.49 4.46 5.07
CA VAL A 226 -21.82 3.82 4.95
C VAL A 226 -22.60 4.31 3.73
N SER A 227 -22.30 5.49 3.20
CA SER A 227 -22.87 6.03 1.96
C SER A 227 -22.12 5.58 0.70
N SER A 228 -21.06 4.79 0.82
CA SER A 228 -20.29 4.31 -0.33
C SER A 228 -21.06 3.20 -1.07
N ALA A 229 -20.68 2.99 -2.35
CA ALA A 229 -21.29 1.95 -3.20
C ALA A 229 -21.15 0.53 -2.64
N ALA A 230 -20.17 0.30 -1.73
CA ALA A 230 -20.00 -1.00 -1.06
C ALA A 230 -21.20 -1.38 -0.17
N PHE A 231 -22.00 -0.39 0.25
CA PHE A 231 -23.21 -0.60 1.05
C PHE A 231 -24.49 -0.32 0.25
N ALA A 232 -24.49 -0.53 -1.07
CA ALA A 232 -25.59 -0.36 -2.05
C ALA A 232 -26.97 -0.14 -1.39
N GLN A 233 -27.30 1.14 -1.08
CA GLN A 233 -28.42 1.41 -0.19
C GLN A 233 -29.53 2.18 -0.87
N THR A 234 -30.75 1.71 -0.66
CA THR A 234 -31.99 2.45 -0.91
C THR A 234 -32.41 3.32 0.28
N VAL A 235 -31.71 3.22 1.42
CA VAL A 235 -32.09 3.92 2.67
C VAL A 235 -31.08 5.02 3.00
N THR A 236 -31.57 6.24 3.18
CA THR A 236 -30.77 7.37 3.65
C THR A 236 -30.43 7.20 5.13
N VAL A 237 -29.16 7.17 5.48
CA VAL A 237 -28.69 7.07 6.87
C VAL A 237 -28.66 8.47 7.50
N ASN A 238 -29.49 8.71 8.52
CA ASN A 238 -29.66 10.01 9.15
C ASN A 238 -29.18 10.08 10.61
N SER A 239 -28.67 8.98 11.18
CA SER A 239 -28.18 8.95 12.54
C SER A 239 -26.96 8.04 12.72
N PHE A 240 -26.16 8.30 13.77
CA PHE A 240 -25.05 7.45 14.14
C PHE A 240 -25.48 6.01 14.47
N VAL A 241 -26.58 5.85 15.19
CA VAL A 241 -27.12 4.53 15.52
C VAL A 241 -27.46 3.75 14.26
N GLN A 242 -28.10 4.38 13.27
CA GLN A 242 -28.35 3.75 11.96
C GLN A 242 -27.05 3.39 11.23
N ALA A 243 -26.07 4.30 11.21
CA ALA A 243 -24.76 4.06 10.58
C ALA A 243 -24.04 2.86 11.22
N ILE A 244 -24.02 2.82 12.55
CA ILE A 244 -23.37 1.73 13.32
C ILE A 244 -24.08 0.40 13.09
N ASN A 245 -25.42 0.39 13.13
CA ASN A 245 -26.20 -0.82 12.91
C ASN A 245 -26.07 -1.34 11.48
N LEU A 246 -26.00 -0.45 10.51
CA LEU A 246 -25.82 -0.79 9.10
C LEU A 246 -24.45 -1.40 8.83
N LEU A 247 -23.38 -0.79 9.35
CA LEU A 247 -22.02 -1.27 9.22
C LEU A 247 -21.82 -2.59 9.97
N GLY A 248 -22.46 -2.71 11.13
CA GLY A 248 -22.23 -3.78 12.08
C GLY A 248 -20.98 -3.59 12.92
N ARG A 249 -20.98 -4.12 14.14
CA ARG A 249 -19.90 -3.91 15.12
C ARG A 249 -18.55 -4.45 14.64
N ARG A 250 -18.54 -5.63 14.04
CA ARG A 250 -17.31 -6.23 13.50
C ARG A 250 -16.64 -5.35 12.44
N GLN A 251 -17.43 -4.84 11.49
CA GLN A 251 -16.89 -3.96 10.45
C GLN A 251 -16.48 -2.59 11.00
N LEU A 252 -17.25 -2.06 11.96
CA LEU A 252 -16.89 -0.84 12.67
C LEU A 252 -15.54 -0.99 13.39
N GLN A 253 -15.33 -2.11 14.10
CA GLN A 253 -14.08 -2.40 14.80
C GLN A 253 -12.89 -2.47 13.81
N ARG A 254 -13.01 -3.21 12.72
CA ARG A 254 -11.98 -3.32 11.68
C ARG A 254 -11.67 -1.96 11.04
N TRP A 255 -12.69 -1.17 10.76
CA TRP A 255 -12.52 0.17 10.22
C TRP A 255 -11.79 1.11 11.19
N LEU A 256 -12.14 1.09 12.48
CA LEU A 256 -11.44 1.88 13.50
C LEU A 256 -9.98 1.46 13.66
N GLN A 257 -9.68 0.15 13.57
CA GLN A 257 -8.31 -0.36 13.59
C GLN A 257 -7.47 0.17 12.41
N LEU A 258 -8.03 0.18 11.19
CA LEU A 258 -7.39 0.77 10.02
C LEU A 258 -7.16 2.29 10.18
N LEU A 259 -8.11 3.00 10.80
CA LEU A 259 -8.00 4.43 11.04
C LEU A 259 -6.87 4.82 12.01
N LEU A 260 -6.44 3.92 12.92
CA LEU A 260 -5.25 4.16 13.74
C LEU A 260 -4.02 4.45 12.89
N TYR A 261 -3.88 3.73 11.77
CA TYR A 261 -2.78 3.92 10.83
C TYR A 261 -3.01 5.10 9.88
N ALA A 262 -4.22 5.24 9.36
CA ALA A 262 -4.52 6.25 8.35
C ALA A 262 -4.40 7.69 8.87
N ARG A 263 -4.75 7.94 10.12
CA ARG A 263 -4.73 9.29 10.74
C ARG A 263 -3.34 9.77 11.11
N GLN A 264 -2.31 8.92 11.07
CA GLN A 264 -0.93 9.31 11.35
C GLN A 264 -0.25 10.04 10.18
N SER A 265 -0.82 9.96 8.98
CA SER A 265 -0.18 10.47 7.75
C SER A 265 -0.31 11.98 7.53
N GLY A 266 -0.76 12.77 8.52
CA GLY A 266 -0.92 14.22 8.37
C GLY A 266 -2.08 14.61 7.43
N GLN A 267 -2.00 15.75 6.77
CA GLN A 267 -3.03 16.22 5.86
C GLN A 267 -3.13 15.35 4.60
N GLY A 268 -4.22 14.58 4.47
CA GLY A 268 -4.58 13.88 3.25
C GLY A 268 -4.90 12.39 3.43
N THR A 269 -5.51 11.81 2.41
CA THR A 269 -5.95 10.40 2.31
C THR A 269 -4.83 9.45 1.90
N SER A 270 -3.54 9.76 2.15
CA SER A 270 -2.46 8.87 1.77
C SER A 270 -2.39 7.66 2.69
N LEU A 271 -2.31 6.48 2.09
CA LEU A 271 -2.12 5.23 2.81
C LEU A 271 -0.76 5.23 3.52
N ASN A 272 -0.72 4.72 4.75
CA ASN A 272 0.52 4.51 5.48
C ASN A 272 1.07 3.10 5.12
N PRO A 273 2.37 2.96 4.78
CA PRO A 273 2.98 1.66 4.50
C PRO A 273 2.76 0.62 5.62
N LEU A 274 2.88 1.04 6.89
CA LEU A 274 2.62 0.16 8.04
C LEU A 274 1.18 -0.37 8.05
N MET A 275 0.20 0.41 7.57
CA MET A 275 -1.19 -0.03 7.48
C MET A 275 -1.34 -1.25 6.57
N LEU A 276 -0.70 -1.23 5.38
CA LEU A 276 -0.75 -2.36 4.45
C LEU A 276 -0.12 -3.61 5.06
N ARG A 277 1.02 -3.46 5.75
CA ARG A 277 1.71 -4.56 6.42
C ARG A 277 0.91 -5.11 7.60
N ALA A 278 0.29 -4.25 8.40
CA ALA A 278 -0.57 -4.66 9.51
C ALA A 278 -1.84 -5.37 9.01
N ALA A 279 -2.49 -4.85 7.97
CA ALA A 279 -3.66 -5.48 7.38
C ALA A 279 -3.34 -6.86 6.77
N TYR A 280 -2.18 -7.00 6.12
CA TYR A 280 -1.71 -8.30 5.62
C TYR A 280 -1.50 -9.30 6.77
N ARG A 281 -0.78 -8.90 7.84
CA ARG A 281 -0.58 -9.75 9.02
C ARG A 281 -1.90 -10.16 9.66
N ALA A 282 -2.83 -9.22 9.80
CA ALA A 282 -4.15 -9.48 10.35
C ALA A 282 -4.94 -10.52 9.55
N SER A 283 -4.99 -10.33 8.22
CA SER A 283 -5.68 -11.27 7.32
C SER A 283 -5.03 -12.66 7.33
N MET A 284 -3.70 -12.71 7.43
CA MET A 284 -2.95 -13.97 7.51
C MET A 284 -3.24 -14.72 8.81
N MET A 285 -3.21 -14.02 9.96
CA MET A 285 -3.51 -14.61 11.26
C MET A 285 -4.97 -15.08 11.35
N GLU A 286 -5.92 -14.30 10.82
CA GLU A 286 -7.33 -14.70 10.71
C GLU A 286 -7.48 -15.97 9.86
N ALA A 287 -6.82 -16.02 8.70
CA ALA A 287 -6.86 -17.19 7.82
C ALA A 287 -6.27 -18.44 8.47
N MET A 288 -5.10 -18.30 9.13
CA MET A 288 -4.48 -19.41 9.87
C MET A 288 -5.36 -19.92 11.00
N CYS A 289 -5.97 -19.01 11.77
CA CYS A 289 -6.90 -19.38 12.83
C CYS A 289 -8.13 -20.15 12.27
N ARG A 290 -8.68 -19.69 11.15
CA ARG A 290 -9.79 -20.36 10.46
C ARG A 290 -9.41 -21.77 9.98
N GLU A 291 -8.24 -21.94 9.36
CA GLU A 291 -7.75 -23.24 8.91
C GLU A 291 -7.50 -24.21 10.06
N GLN A 292 -7.19 -23.71 11.26
CA GLN A 292 -7.05 -24.49 12.49
C GLN A 292 -8.40 -24.80 13.16
N GLY A 293 -9.53 -24.38 12.59
CA GLY A 293 -10.87 -24.62 13.12
C GLY A 293 -11.31 -23.63 14.20
N GLY A 294 -10.63 -22.50 14.34
CA GLY A 294 -11.03 -21.43 15.26
C GLY A 294 -12.40 -20.86 14.91
N ASP A 295 -13.22 -20.58 15.92
CA ASP A 295 -14.52 -19.93 15.76
C ASP A 295 -14.38 -18.46 15.32
N ARG A 296 -15.52 -17.78 15.14
CA ARG A 296 -15.53 -16.39 14.68
C ARG A 296 -14.84 -15.43 15.66
N ASP A 297 -15.00 -15.66 16.93
CA ASP A 297 -14.44 -14.78 17.98
C ASP A 297 -12.91 -14.94 18.02
N ALA A 298 -12.42 -16.18 17.92
CA ALA A 298 -10.99 -16.47 17.80
C ALA A 298 -10.37 -15.88 16.50
N GLN A 299 -11.09 -15.95 15.38
CA GLN A 299 -10.65 -15.33 14.11
C GLN A 299 -10.57 -13.80 14.22
N ASP A 300 -11.54 -13.16 14.87
CA ASP A 300 -11.52 -11.71 15.10
C ASP A 300 -10.41 -11.30 16.07
N ALA A 301 -10.15 -12.11 17.12
CA ALA A 301 -9.00 -11.91 18.00
C ALA A 301 -7.66 -12.02 17.24
N ALA A 302 -7.50 -13.05 16.42
CA ALA A 302 -6.33 -13.24 15.58
C ALA A 302 -6.11 -12.07 14.61
N PHE A 303 -7.16 -11.58 13.96
CA PHE A 303 -7.11 -10.38 13.12
C PHE A 303 -6.65 -9.16 13.92
N MET A 304 -7.18 -8.97 15.13
CA MET A 304 -6.83 -7.86 16.00
C MET A 304 -5.34 -7.89 16.40
N VAL A 305 -4.82 -9.07 16.78
CA VAL A 305 -3.39 -9.25 17.09
C VAL A 305 -2.52 -8.84 15.92
N GLY A 306 -2.86 -9.30 14.71
CA GLY A 306 -2.14 -8.91 13.49
C GLY A 306 -2.16 -7.40 13.24
N MET A 307 -3.32 -6.76 13.38
CA MET A 307 -3.47 -5.31 13.24
C MET A 307 -2.67 -4.53 14.28
N PHE A 308 -2.60 -4.99 15.53
CA PHE A 308 -1.89 -4.28 16.58
C PHE A 308 -0.39 -4.55 16.61
N SER A 309 0.08 -5.59 15.93
CA SER A 309 1.48 -6.02 15.95
C SER A 309 2.52 -5.00 15.49
N LEU A 310 2.11 -3.87 14.92
CA LEU A 310 2.98 -2.79 14.42
C LEU A 310 2.62 -1.42 15.03
N LEU A 311 1.80 -1.36 16.07
CA LEU A 311 1.43 -0.10 16.70
C LEU A 311 2.59 0.54 17.48
N ASP A 312 3.51 -0.27 17.98
CA ASP A 312 4.76 0.19 18.63
C ASP A 312 5.62 0.98 17.63
N LEU A 313 5.77 0.49 16.41
CA LEU A 313 6.45 1.18 15.31
C LEU A 313 5.69 2.44 14.87
N LEU A 314 4.36 2.34 14.79
CA LEU A 314 3.51 3.44 14.36
C LEU A 314 3.56 4.62 15.34
N PHE A 315 3.55 4.35 16.64
CA PHE A 315 3.49 5.36 17.70
C PHE A 315 4.82 5.65 18.38
N ALA A 316 5.88 4.91 18.00
CA ALA A 316 7.21 4.98 18.61
C ALA A 316 7.16 4.89 20.15
N CYS A 317 6.31 4.01 20.68
CA CYS A 317 6.17 3.72 22.12
C CYS A 317 5.84 2.24 22.34
N PRO A 318 6.13 1.71 23.54
CA PRO A 318 5.90 0.28 23.83
C PRO A 318 4.45 -0.14 23.59
N LEU A 319 4.26 -1.31 22.96
CA LEU A 319 2.93 -1.82 22.59
C LEU A 319 1.99 -1.92 23.80
N TRP A 320 2.50 -2.36 24.96
CA TRP A 320 1.71 -2.51 26.18
C TRP A 320 1.08 -1.19 26.67
N GLU A 321 1.73 -0.05 26.47
CA GLU A 321 1.17 1.26 26.80
C GLU A 321 -0.02 1.62 25.90
N ILE A 322 0.06 1.20 24.62
CA ILE A 322 -0.97 1.50 23.63
C ILE A 322 -2.21 0.65 23.87
N VAL A 323 -2.03 -0.66 24.17
CA VAL A 323 -3.13 -1.60 24.31
C VAL A 323 -3.78 -1.61 25.69
N LYS A 324 -3.10 -1.07 26.71
CA LYS A 324 -3.63 -1.00 28.08
C LYS A 324 -5.02 -0.37 28.20
N PRO A 325 -5.35 0.74 27.48
CA PRO A 325 -6.67 1.36 27.55
C PRO A 325 -7.77 0.52 26.85
N LEU A 326 -7.41 -0.45 26.01
CA LEU A 326 -8.36 -1.19 25.17
C LEU A 326 -9.11 -2.28 25.95
N SER A 327 -8.64 -2.65 27.16
CA SER A 327 -9.22 -3.74 27.97
C SER A 327 -9.45 -5.02 27.15
N LEU A 328 -8.44 -5.39 26.38
CA LEU A 328 -8.47 -6.58 25.52
C LEU A 328 -8.60 -7.86 26.33
N SER A 329 -9.15 -8.92 25.72
CA SER A 329 -9.15 -10.27 26.30
C SER A 329 -7.72 -10.77 26.52
N ASP A 330 -7.54 -11.69 27.46
CA ASP A 330 -6.21 -12.24 27.77
C ASP A 330 -5.60 -12.96 26.55
N GLU A 331 -6.42 -13.51 25.65
CA GLU A 331 -6.01 -14.14 24.39
C GLU A 331 -5.33 -13.16 23.40
N VAL A 332 -5.77 -11.92 23.40
CA VAL A 332 -5.19 -10.87 22.54
C VAL A 332 -4.01 -10.18 23.21
N ARG A 333 -3.92 -10.27 24.54
CA ARG A 333 -2.94 -9.55 25.34
C ARG A 333 -1.65 -10.31 25.56
N ASN A 334 -1.69 -11.64 25.56
CA ASN A 334 -0.58 -12.56 25.75
C ASN A 334 -0.08 -13.09 24.40
#